data_ec0c6563139c00994056a5551fdf9b5f
#
_entry.id   ec0c6563139c00994056a5551fdf9b5f
#
_cell.length_a   1.000
_cell.length_b   1.000
_cell.length_c   1.000
_cell.angle_alpha   90.00
_cell.angle_beta   90.00
_cell.angle_gamma   90.00
#
_symmetry.space_group_name_H-M   'P 1'
#
loop_
_entity.id
_entity.type
_entity.pdbx_description
1 polymer ?
#
loop_
_entity_poly.entity_id
_entity_poly.type
_entity_poly.pdbx_seq_one_letter_code
_entity_poly.pdbx_strand_id
1 'polypeptide(L)'
;MGTPASAAAVLRVDRVDADLLTAAAVAHAVAVVLSFLLPWRRWSAWALLAFPVFSTASVALVATAVPGVSGVFGGFFALCFAYAGLFLPRGGSYVLLPPALVAYFGTLPAVGGTALVRAVFLAGAWLILGELLGLLRRRHEALFRELRVQNETDALTGLANRRGMERFLGAAEGGDILIVFDLDDFKRLNDSRGHAEGDRALETFGRLLSGELRTRDRAARSGGEELLVLLRCSSEPRCGVALTRRLRRSLETAYPGLTFSAGIAVVDPDLSVDSAVQAADRAMYAAKAGGRDQVWVVDDERAGELRRVADFRLPDGVPAP
;
A
#
# COMPACT_ATOMS: atom_id res chain seq x y z
N MET A 1 38.62 -25.86 -52.59
CA MET A 1 37.19 -25.96 -52.80
C MET A 1 36.58 -26.82 -51.71
N GLY A 2 36.19 -26.25 -50.61
CA GLY A 2 35.60 -26.94 -49.45
C GLY A 2 34.09 -26.74 -49.54
N THR A 3 33.33 -27.80 -49.59
CA THR A 3 31.90 -27.86 -49.75
C THR A 3 31.14 -27.33 -48.54
N PRO A 4 30.00 -26.63 -48.68
CA PRO A 4 29.19 -26.14 -47.58
C PRO A 4 28.30 -27.28 -47.01
N ALA A 5 28.92 -28.28 -46.38
CA ALA A 5 28.18 -29.41 -45.79
C ALA A 5 27.94 -29.25 -44.26
N SER A 6 28.27 -28.09 -43.66
CA SER A 6 28.34 -27.98 -42.21
C SER A 6 27.16 -27.27 -41.51
N ALA A 7 26.22 -26.69 -42.26
CA ALA A 7 25.08 -26.03 -41.62
C ALA A 7 23.86 -26.97 -41.45
N ALA A 8 23.70 -27.99 -42.34
CA ALA A 8 22.59 -28.94 -42.26
C ALA A 8 22.81 -30.10 -41.26
N ALA A 9 24.05 -30.27 -40.77
CA ALA A 9 24.38 -31.33 -39.79
C ALA A 9 24.03 -30.98 -38.31
N VAL A 10 23.63 -29.73 -38.05
CA VAL A 10 23.34 -29.26 -36.66
C VAL A 10 21.93 -29.61 -36.22
N LEU A 11 21.00 -29.92 -37.12
CA LEU A 11 19.63 -30.30 -36.79
C LEU A 11 19.25 -31.65 -37.40
N ARG A 12 19.97 -32.73 -37.10
CA ARG A 12 19.42 -34.08 -37.25
C ARG A 12 18.40 -34.34 -36.14
N VAL A 13 17.19 -33.84 -36.28
CA VAL A 13 16.04 -34.25 -35.49
C VAL A 13 15.52 -35.55 -36.09
N ASP A 14 16.15 -36.67 -35.77
CA ASP A 14 15.88 -37.96 -36.38
C ASP A 14 14.53 -38.59 -36.00
N ARG A 15 13.90 -38.18 -34.92
CA ARG A 15 12.48 -38.49 -34.53
C ARG A 15 11.95 -37.45 -33.57
N VAL A 16 10.96 -36.70 -33.99
CA VAL A 16 10.16 -35.83 -33.12
C VAL A 16 8.92 -36.59 -32.68
N ASP A 17 8.71 -36.73 -31.39
CA ASP A 17 7.45 -37.25 -30.87
C ASP A 17 6.39 -36.15 -30.93
N ALA A 18 5.62 -36.12 -32.01
CA ALA A 18 4.61 -35.08 -32.27
C ALA A 18 3.46 -35.13 -31.25
N ASP A 19 3.13 -36.32 -30.74
CA ASP A 19 2.03 -36.48 -29.77
C ASP A 19 2.48 -35.87 -28.40
N LEU A 20 3.71 -36.14 -28.01
CA LEU A 20 4.28 -35.58 -26.77
C LEU A 20 4.41 -34.07 -26.85
N LEU A 21 4.86 -33.50 -27.98
CA LEU A 21 4.93 -32.06 -28.18
C LEU A 21 3.55 -31.40 -28.16
N THR A 22 2.57 -32.02 -28.77
CA THR A 22 1.19 -31.54 -28.75
C THR A 22 0.61 -31.56 -27.35
N ALA A 23 0.83 -32.63 -26.60
CA ALA A 23 0.42 -32.72 -25.20
C ALA A 23 1.08 -31.63 -24.33
N ALA A 24 2.39 -31.38 -24.50
CA ALA A 24 3.10 -30.32 -23.82
C ALA A 24 2.56 -28.93 -24.17
N ALA A 25 2.28 -28.67 -25.46
CA ALA A 25 1.71 -27.38 -25.92
C ALA A 25 0.31 -27.13 -25.30
N VAL A 26 -0.54 -28.16 -25.29
CA VAL A 26 -1.87 -28.09 -24.68
C VAL A 26 -1.75 -27.83 -23.16
N ALA A 27 -0.86 -28.54 -22.46
CA ALA A 27 -0.64 -28.34 -21.03
C ALA A 27 -0.16 -26.90 -20.71
N HIS A 28 0.72 -26.33 -21.55
CA HIS A 28 1.14 -24.92 -21.41
C HIS A 28 -0.01 -23.95 -21.67
N ALA A 29 -0.81 -24.15 -22.70
CA ALA A 29 -1.98 -23.32 -22.98
C ALA A 29 -2.96 -23.34 -21.79
N VAL A 30 -3.22 -24.51 -21.23
CA VAL A 30 -4.07 -24.67 -20.03
C VAL A 30 -3.45 -23.93 -18.82
N ALA A 31 -2.14 -24.08 -18.58
CA ALA A 31 -1.47 -23.39 -17.49
C ALA A 31 -1.52 -21.86 -17.63
N VAL A 32 -1.37 -21.34 -18.86
CA VAL A 32 -1.54 -19.89 -19.14
C VAL A 32 -2.96 -19.45 -18.82
N VAL A 33 -3.99 -20.16 -19.28
CA VAL A 33 -5.40 -19.83 -18.99
C VAL A 33 -5.65 -19.87 -17.47
N LEU A 34 -5.19 -20.91 -16.76
CA LEU A 34 -5.32 -21.01 -15.32
C LEU A 34 -4.60 -19.88 -14.59
N SER A 35 -3.49 -19.38 -15.11
CA SER A 35 -2.75 -18.25 -14.51
C SER A 35 -3.58 -16.95 -14.46
N PHE A 36 -4.53 -16.77 -15.37
CA PHE A 36 -5.45 -15.62 -15.35
C PHE A 36 -6.72 -15.87 -14.52
N LEU A 37 -7.19 -17.11 -14.45
CA LEU A 37 -8.45 -17.45 -13.81
C LEU A 37 -8.33 -17.70 -12.30
N LEU A 38 -7.18 -18.16 -11.84
CA LEU A 38 -7.00 -18.53 -10.45
C LEU A 38 -6.78 -17.30 -9.53
N PRO A 39 -7.39 -17.27 -8.33
CA PRO A 39 -7.31 -16.14 -7.42
C PRO A 39 -6.00 -16.17 -6.60
N TRP A 40 -4.87 -16.03 -7.26
CA TRP A 40 -3.52 -16.10 -6.66
C TRP A 40 -3.32 -15.19 -5.45
N ARG A 41 -4.04 -14.06 -5.40
CA ARG A 41 -3.96 -13.11 -4.28
C ARG A 41 -4.46 -13.70 -2.95
N ARG A 42 -5.26 -14.76 -3.00
CA ARG A 42 -5.82 -15.44 -1.82
C ARG A 42 -4.96 -16.61 -1.35
N TRP A 43 -3.98 -17.02 -2.14
CA TRP A 43 -3.14 -18.17 -1.86
C TRP A 43 -1.85 -17.72 -1.16
N SER A 44 -1.16 -18.67 -0.50
CA SER A 44 0.15 -18.39 0.07
C SER A 44 1.15 -18.09 -1.04
N ALA A 45 2.14 -17.24 -0.75
CA ALA A 45 3.20 -16.92 -1.73
C ALA A 45 3.97 -18.17 -2.19
N TRP A 46 3.99 -19.26 -1.41
CA TRP A 46 4.57 -20.53 -1.78
C TRP A 46 3.78 -21.28 -2.86
N ALA A 47 2.48 -21.02 -3.00
CA ALA A 47 1.68 -21.62 -4.08
C ALA A 47 2.17 -21.18 -5.48
N LEU A 48 2.81 -20.01 -5.58
CA LEU A 48 3.43 -19.52 -6.80
C LEU A 48 4.63 -20.40 -7.26
N LEU A 49 5.14 -21.28 -6.40
CA LEU A 49 6.16 -22.28 -6.77
C LEU A 49 5.65 -23.28 -7.82
N ALA A 50 4.34 -23.47 -7.91
CA ALA A 50 3.74 -24.36 -8.91
C ALA A 50 4.13 -23.96 -10.35
N PHE A 51 4.28 -22.66 -10.67
CA PHE A 51 4.65 -22.18 -11.99
C PHE A 51 6.05 -22.62 -12.43
N PRO A 52 7.13 -22.30 -11.67
CA PRO A 52 8.46 -22.71 -12.08
C PRO A 52 8.67 -24.23 -12.01
N VAL A 53 8.00 -24.94 -11.10
CA VAL A 53 8.03 -26.42 -11.05
C VAL A 53 7.36 -27.00 -12.31
N PHE A 54 6.17 -26.53 -12.67
CA PHE A 54 5.51 -26.94 -13.91
C PHE A 54 6.37 -26.62 -15.13
N SER A 55 6.96 -25.43 -15.19
CA SER A 55 7.82 -25.02 -16.31
C SER A 55 9.06 -25.91 -16.42
N THR A 56 9.74 -26.24 -15.29
CA THR A 56 10.91 -27.13 -15.31
C THR A 56 10.53 -28.54 -15.77
N ALA A 57 9.41 -29.08 -15.32
CA ALA A 57 8.92 -30.39 -15.73
C ALA A 57 8.56 -30.42 -17.23
N SER A 58 7.93 -29.38 -17.72
CA SER A 58 7.55 -29.24 -19.15
C SER A 58 8.78 -29.12 -20.05
N VAL A 59 9.80 -28.35 -19.64
CA VAL A 59 11.07 -28.26 -20.39
C VAL A 59 11.75 -29.63 -20.47
N ALA A 60 11.77 -30.39 -19.37
CA ALA A 60 12.31 -31.75 -19.37
C ALA A 60 11.54 -32.67 -20.33
N LEU A 61 10.20 -32.59 -20.32
CA LEU A 61 9.34 -33.37 -21.20
C LEU A 61 9.59 -33.06 -22.69
N VAL A 62 9.64 -31.76 -23.04
CA VAL A 62 9.93 -31.32 -24.42
C VAL A 62 11.34 -31.77 -24.86
N ALA A 63 12.33 -31.74 -23.97
CA ALA A 63 13.68 -32.18 -24.26
C ALA A 63 13.78 -33.70 -24.59
N THR A 64 12.89 -34.51 -24.00
CA THR A 64 12.80 -35.95 -24.33
C THR A 64 12.13 -36.19 -25.69
N ALA A 65 11.20 -35.30 -26.10
CA ALA A 65 10.50 -35.38 -27.37
C ALA A 65 11.38 -34.93 -28.56
N VAL A 66 12.46 -34.18 -28.31
CA VAL A 66 13.36 -33.65 -29.35
C VAL A 66 14.81 -34.00 -29.01
N PRO A 67 15.27 -35.23 -29.36
CA PRO A 67 16.66 -35.64 -29.10
C PRO A 67 17.66 -34.72 -29.81
N GLY A 68 18.79 -34.42 -29.17
CA GLY A 68 19.87 -33.61 -29.74
C GLY A 68 19.82 -32.12 -29.38
N VAL A 69 18.74 -31.62 -28.79
CA VAL A 69 18.56 -30.18 -28.43
C VAL A 69 18.74 -29.93 -26.91
N SER A 70 19.08 -30.95 -26.15
CA SER A 70 19.19 -30.94 -24.69
C SER A 70 20.09 -29.82 -24.10
N GLY A 71 21.12 -29.40 -24.83
CA GLY A 71 22.02 -28.32 -24.37
C GLY A 71 21.40 -26.91 -24.39
N VAL A 72 20.37 -26.68 -25.18
CA VAL A 72 19.71 -25.35 -25.35
C VAL A 72 18.78 -25.04 -24.19
N PHE A 73 18.23 -26.06 -23.54
CA PHE A 73 17.22 -25.87 -22.50
C PHE A 73 17.75 -25.31 -21.17
N GLY A 74 19.09 -25.34 -20.94
CA GLY A 74 19.67 -24.75 -19.73
C GLY A 74 19.32 -23.29 -19.48
N GLY A 75 19.14 -22.50 -20.54
CA GLY A 75 18.71 -21.10 -20.47
C GLY A 75 17.28 -20.91 -19.95
N PHE A 76 16.37 -21.82 -20.22
CA PHE A 76 14.98 -21.74 -19.76
C PHE A 76 14.87 -21.90 -18.23
N PHE A 77 15.74 -22.72 -17.63
CA PHE A 77 15.76 -22.83 -16.17
C PHE A 77 16.15 -21.50 -15.50
N ALA A 78 17.00 -20.67 -16.13
CA ALA A 78 17.34 -19.35 -15.61
C ALA A 78 16.08 -18.45 -15.42
N LEU A 79 15.10 -18.53 -16.32
CA LEU A 79 13.84 -17.80 -16.19
C LEU A 79 13.02 -18.26 -14.99
N CYS A 80 13.05 -19.56 -14.67
CA CYS A 80 12.39 -20.10 -13.49
C CYS A 80 13.01 -19.55 -12.19
N PHE A 81 14.35 -19.42 -12.16
CA PHE A 81 15.05 -18.84 -11.02
C PHE A 81 14.91 -17.32 -10.95
N ALA A 82 14.85 -16.62 -12.08
CA ALA A 82 14.49 -15.20 -12.11
C ALA A 82 13.09 -14.98 -11.54
N TYR A 83 12.12 -15.80 -11.95
CA TYR A 83 10.77 -15.79 -11.38
C TYR A 83 10.79 -16.07 -9.87
N ALA A 84 11.55 -17.08 -9.43
CA ALA A 84 11.66 -17.39 -8.01
C ALA A 84 12.18 -16.19 -7.18
N GLY A 85 13.22 -15.50 -7.67
CA GLY A 85 13.74 -14.30 -7.03
C GLY A 85 12.74 -13.16 -6.95
N LEU A 86 11.96 -12.96 -8.02
CA LEU A 86 11.01 -11.84 -8.11
C LEU A 86 9.70 -12.09 -7.34
N PHE A 87 9.22 -13.32 -7.24
CA PHE A 87 7.86 -13.59 -6.76
C PHE A 87 7.78 -14.51 -5.54
N LEU A 88 8.78 -15.37 -5.31
CA LEU A 88 8.75 -16.29 -4.18
C LEU A 88 9.32 -15.66 -2.90
N PRO A 89 8.96 -16.20 -1.73
CA PRO A 89 9.59 -15.86 -0.46
C PRO A 89 11.09 -16.18 -0.45
N ARG A 90 11.79 -15.71 0.60
CA ARG A 90 13.21 -16.06 0.80
C ARG A 90 13.38 -17.56 0.79
N GLY A 91 14.40 -18.02 0.07
CA GLY A 91 14.69 -19.44 -0.07
C GLY A 91 13.98 -20.12 -1.25
N GLY A 92 13.09 -19.44 -1.99
CA GLY A 92 12.40 -20.01 -3.15
C GLY A 92 13.34 -20.57 -4.21
N SER A 93 14.48 -19.92 -4.47
CA SER A 93 15.52 -20.40 -5.38
C SER A 93 16.12 -21.73 -4.92
N TYR A 94 16.36 -21.91 -3.62
CA TYR A 94 16.92 -23.17 -3.08
C TYR A 94 15.89 -24.31 -3.13
N VAL A 95 14.62 -24.02 -2.91
CA VAL A 95 13.55 -25.03 -3.03
C VAL A 95 13.36 -25.48 -4.47
N LEU A 96 13.57 -24.57 -5.44
CA LEU A 96 13.46 -24.88 -6.87
C LEU A 96 14.66 -25.66 -7.41
N LEU A 97 15.84 -25.59 -6.77
CA LEU A 97 17.07 -26.18 -7.28
C LEU A 97 17.00 -27.70 -7.47
N PRO A 98 16.54 -28.52 -6.49
CA PRO A 98 16.48 -29.97 -6.68
C PRO A 98 15.62 -30.40 -7.87
N PRO A 99 14.36 -29.96 -8.04
CA PRO A 99 13.55 -30.31 -9.19
C PRO A 99 14.15 -29.81 -10.51
N ALA A 100 14.80 -28.63 -10.53
CA ALA A 100 15.47 -28.13 -11.72
C ALA A 100 16.67 -28.99 -12.13
N LEU A 101 17.47 -29.48 -11.17
CA LEU A 101 18.58 -30.40 -11.45
C LEU A 101 18.10 -31.77 -11.95
N VAL A 102 17.03 -32.31 -11.35
CA VAL A 102 16.40 -33.56 -11.82
C VAL A 102 15.92 -33.39 -13.26
N ALA A 103 15.23 -32.30 -13.56
CA ALA A 103 14.77 -31.97 -14.90
C ALA A 103 15.98 -31.82 -15.87
N TYR A 104 17.02 -31.09 -15.48
CA TYR A 104 18.22 -30.89 -16.29
C TYR A 104 18.89 -32.20 -16.65
N PHE A 105 19.17 -33.07 -15.65
CA PHE A 105 19.80 -34.38 -15.93
C PHE A 105 18.89 -35.29 -16.77
N GLY A 106 17.57 -35.19 -16.60
CA GLY A 106 16.58 -35.91 -17.42
C GLY A 106 16.64 -35.53 -18.92
N THR A 107 17.16 -34.34 -19.26
CA THR A 107 17.31 -33.91 -20.67
C THR A 107 18.59 -34.43 -21.32
N LEU A 108 19.50 -35.03 -20.58
CA LEU A 108 20.82 -35.46 -21.08
C LEU A 108 20.78 -36.92 -21.56
N PRO A 109 21.37 -37.22 -22.74
CA PRO A 109 21.44 -38.59 -23.24
C PRO A 109 22.34 -39.51 -22.39
N ALA A 110 23.32 -38.93 -21.69
CA ALA A 110 24.20 -39.64 -20.75
C ALA A 110 24.73 -38.67 -19.69
N VAL A 111 24.90 -39.18 -18.46
CA VAL A 111 25.48 -38.41 -17.36
C VAL A 111 26.98 -38.78 -17.25
N GLY A 112 27.83 -37.87 -17.72
CA GLY A 112 29.30 -38.01 -17.63
C GLY A 112 29.91 -36.85 -16.82
N GLY A 113 31.24 -36.89 -16.63
CA GLY A 113 31.97 -35.88 -15.85
C GLY A 113 31.74 -34.43 -16.36
N THR A 114 31.67 -34.24 -17.66
CA THR A 114 31.38 -32.91 -18.26
C THR A 114 29.97 -32.42 -17.96
N ALA A 115 28.98 -33.31 -17.88
CA ALA A 115 27.61 -32.99 -17.51
C ALA A 115 27.53 -32.51 -16.04
N LEU A 116 28.26 -33.18 -15.15
CA LEU A 116 28.36 -32.78 -13.73
C LEU A 116 28.98 -31.38 -13.56
N VAL A 117 30.12 -31.13 -14.24
CA VAL A 117 30.73 -29.79 -14.20
C VAL A 117 29.79 -28.71 -14.70
N ARG A 118 29.11 -28.94 -15.83
CA ARG A 118 28.09 -27.99 -16.36
C ARG A 118 26.95 -27.78 -15.37
N ALA A 119 26.46 -28.86 -14.74
CA ALA A 119 25.36 -28.74 -13.76
C ALA A 119 25.76 -27.87 -12.56
N VAL A 120 27.00 -27.99 -12.05
CA VAL A 120 27.50 -27.15 -10.95
C VAL A 120 27.53 -25.68 -11.35
N PHE A 121 28.09 -25.35 -12.54
CA PHE A 121 28.15 -23.98 -13.02
C PHE A 121 26.73 -23.39 -13.27
N LEU A 122 25.83 -24.15 -13.88
CA LEU A 122 24.45 -23.73 -14.15
C LEU A 122 23.70 -23.55 -12.85
N ALA A 123 23.77 -24.47 -11.91
CA ALA A 123 23.14 -24.34 -10.59
C ALA A 123 23.62 -23.11 -9.86
N GLY A 124 24.92 -22.83 -9.86
CA GLY A 124 25.49 -21.62 -9.30
C GLY A 124 24.94 -20.35 -9.99
N ALA A 125 24.91 -20.31 -11.31
CA ALA A 125 24.41 -19.18 -12.07
C ALA A 125 22.90 -18.96 -11.82
N TRP A 126 22.09 -20.02 -11.77
CA TRP A 126 20.65 -19.93 -11.48
C TRP A 126 20.40 -19.43 -10.08
N LEU A 127 21.10 -19.93 -9.06
CA LEU A 127 20.98 -19.44 -7.69
C LEU A 127 21.41 -18.00 -7.57
N ILE A 128 22.55 -17.62 -8.18
CA ILE A 128 23.02 -16.22 -8.16
C ILE A 128 21.96 -15.30 -8.80
N LEU A 129 21.39 -15.68 -9.95
CA LEU A 129 20.37 -14.90 -10.62
C LEU A 129 19.12 -14.73 -9.73
N GLY A 130 18.59 -15.82 -9.17
CA GLY A 130 17.42 -15.79 -8.30
C GLY A 130 17.65 -14.96 -7.04
N GLU A 131 18.78 -15.17 -6.35
CA GLU A 131 19.09 -14.41 -5.13
C GLU A 131 19.38 -12.94 -5.41
N LEU A 132 20.06 -12.60 -6.51
CA LEU A 132 20.32 -11.21 -6.92
C LEU A 132 19.01 -10.45 -7.19
N LEU A 133 18.11 -11.05 -7.97
CA LEU A 133 16.80 -10.46 -8.25
C LEU A 133 15.95 -10.33 -6.97
N GLY A 134 15.98 -11.33 -6.11
CA GLY A 134 15.33 -11.26 -4.80
C GLY A 134 15.90 -10.16 -3.91
N LEU A 135 17.22 -9.95 -3.92
CA LEU A 135 17.88 -8.87 -3.19
C LEU A 135 17.48 -7.50 -3.75
N LEU A 136 17.50 -7.34 -5.07
CA LEU A 136 17.11 -6.10 -5.75
C LEU A 136 15.64 -5.74 -5.44
N ARG A 137 14.72 -6.70 -5.53
CA ARG A 137 13.32 -6.52 -5.13
C ARG A 137 13.21 -6.02 -3.69
N ARG A 138 13.85 -6.69 -2.75
CA ARG A 138 13.81 -6.32 -1.32
C ARG A 138 14.38 -4.92 -1.05
N ARG A 139 15.47 -4.54 -1.72
CA ARG A 139 16.04 -3.19 -1.62
C ARG A 139 15.07 -2.14 -2.16
N HIS A 140 14.46 -2.42 -3.31
CA HIS A 140 13.48 -1.54 -3.92
C HIS A 140 12.26 -1.34 -3.01
N GLU A 141 11.69 -2.43 -2.46
CA GLU A 141 10.59 -2.37 -1.50
C GLU A 141 10.95 -1.60 -0.21
N ALA A 142 12.20 -1.73 0.25
CA ALA A 142 12.69 -0.99 1.42
C ALA A 142 12.80 0.51 1.15
N LEU A 143 13.38 0.92 0.01
CA LEU A 143 13.46 2.32 -0.40
C LEU A 143 12.09 2.95 -0.60
N PHE A 144 11.14 2.24 -1.23
CA PHE A 144 9.75 2.73 -1.36
C PHE A 144 9.05 2.89 -0.01
N ARG A 145 9.31 1.99 0.96
CA ARG A 145 8.78 2.15 2.31
C ARG A 145 9.38 3.36 3.01
N GLU A 146 10.69 3.57 2.86
CA GLU A 146 11.38 4.72 3.44
C GLU A 146 10.87 6.05 2.87
N LEU A 147 10.70 6.15 1.54
CA LEU A 147 10.11 7.31 0.88
C LEU A 147 8.67 7.57 1.33
N ARG A 148 7.84 6.53 1.47
CA ARG A 148 6.47 6.65 2.00
C ARG A 148 6.46 7.10 3.46
N VAL A 149 7.47 6.67 4.23
CA VAL A 149 7.62 7.04 5.64
C VAL A 149 8.05 8.51 5.79
N GLN A 150 8.78 9.08 4.84
CA GLN A 150 9.19 10.50 4.85
C GLN A 150 8.06 11.45 4.39
N ASN A 151 7.03 10.95 3.71
CA ASN A 151 5.92 11.79 3.30
C ASN A 151 4.99 12.05 4.49
N GLU A 152 4.87 13.31 4.88
CA GLU A 152 4.05 13.79 6.00
C GLU A 152 2.67 14.27 5.58
N THR A 153 2.35 14.11 4.31
CA THR A 153 1.09 14.56 3.71
C THR A 153 0.17 13.37 3.43
N ASP A 154 -1.10 13.50 3.73
CA ASP A 154 -2.14 12.58 3.30
C ASP A 154 -2.47 12.82 1.82
N ALA A 155 -2.33 11.76 1.02
CA ALA A 155 -2.46 11.87 -0.44
C ALA A 155 -3.89 12.21 -0.90
N LEU A 156 -4.91 11.91 -0.10
CA LEU A 156 -6.32 12.16 -0.44
C LEU A 156 -6.71 13.61 -0.12
N THR A 157 -6.43 14.06 1.10
CA THR A 157 -6.90 15.37 1.58
C THR A 157 -5.91 16.50 1.36
N GLY A 158 -4.64 16.19 1.06
CA GLY A 158 -3.56 17.18 0.98
C GLY A 158 -3.11 17.76 2.32
N LEU A 159 -3.75 17.37 3.43
CA LEU A 159 -3.38 17.76 4.79
C LEU A 159 -2.19 16.95 5.30
N ALA A 160 -1.66 17.27 6.47
CA ALA A 160 -0.69 16.40 7.12
C ALA A 160 -1.31 15.03 7.40
N ASN A 161 -0.51 13.96 7.29
CA ASN A 161 -0.91 12.65 7.76
C ASN A 161 -0.57 12.49 9.26
N ARG A 162 -0.83 11.32 9.83
CA ARG A 162 -0.58 11.04 11.25
C ARG A 162 0.84 11.41 11.69
N ARG A 163 1.87 11.18 10.87
CA ARG A 163 3.24 11.53 11.21
C ARG A 163 3.46 13.05 11.21
N GLY A 164 2.93 13.75 10.18
CA GLY A 164 2.93 15.21 10.15
C GLY A 164 2.18 15.80 11.34
N MET A 165 1.08 15.16 11.76
CA MET A 165 0.34 15.51 12.98
C MET A 165 1.21 15.40 14.24
N GLU A 166 1.86 14.27 14.47
CA GLU A 166 2.74 14.05 15.61
C GLU A 166 3.85 15.11 15.68
N ARG A 167 4.41 15.52 14.53
CA ARG A 167 5.43 16.57 14.48
C ARG A 167 4.88 17.92 14.90
N PHE A 168 3.74 18.39 14.40
CA PHE A 168 3.24 19.70 14.77
C PHE A 168 2.62 19.74 16.16
N LEU A 169 2.09 18.60 16.66
CA LEU A 169 1.66 18.47 18.05
C LEU A 169 2.86 18.57 19.01
N GLY A 170 4.00 17.96 18.68
CA GLY A 170 5.23 18.12 19.46
C GLY A 170 5.77 19.55 19.52
N ALA A 171 5.29 20.45 18.66
CA ALA A 171 5.61 21.88 18.65
C ALA A 171 4.46 22.75 19.17
N ALA A 172 3.40 22.17 19.74
CA ALA A 172 2.27 22.92 20.30
C ALA A 172 2.69 23.60 21.61
N GLU A 173 2.13 24.77 21.83
CA GLU A 173 2.43 25.62 23.01
C GLU A 173 1.15 25.84 23.84
N GLY A 174 1.35 26.16 25.12
CA GLY A 174 0.21 26.52 25.97
C GLY A 174 -0.57 27.70 25.40
N GLY A 175 -1.90 27.56 25.33
CA GLY A 175 -2.78 28.53 24.70
C GLY A 175 -3.12 28.23 23.23
N ASP A 176 -2.46 27.31 22.59
CA ASP A 176 -2.90 26.81 21.28
C ASP A 176 -4.26 26.12 21.38
N ILE A 177 -5.03 26.12 20.29
CA ILE A 177 -6.34 25.49 20.23
C ILE A 177 -6.27 24.23 19.41
N LEU A 178 -6.71 23.13 19.99
CA LEU A 178 -6.89 21.85 19.31
C LEU A 178 -8.36 21.65 18.94
N ILE A 179 -8.60 21.19 17.71
CA ILE A 179 -9.94 20.83 17.23
C ILE A 179 -9.88 19.45 16.63
N VAL A 180 -10.69 18.54 17.11
CA VAL A 180 -10.90 17.22 16.50
C VAL A 180 -12.22 17.27 15.74
N PHE A 181 -12.19 16.86 14.48
CA PHE A 181 -13.33 16.75 13.60
C PHE A 181 -13.57 15.30 13.22
N ASP A 182 -14.84 14.97 13.01
CA ASP A 182 -15.26 13.70 12.42
C ASP A 182 -16.45 13.94 11.50
N LEU A 183 -16.41 13.40 10.28
CA LEU A 183 -17.49 13.52 9.32
C LEU A 183 -18.68 12.66 9.72
N ASP A 184 -19.83 13.28 9.88
CA ASP A 184 -21.04 12.60 10.33
C ASP A 184 -21.54 11.59 9.28
N ASP A 185 -21.94 10.41 9.76
CA ASP A 185 -22.53 9.35 8.94
C ASP A 185 -21.67 8.94 7.73
N PHE A 186 -20.33 9.12 7.80
CA PHE A 186 -19.42 8.85 6.70
C PHE A 186 -19.46 7.38 6.23
N LYS A 187 -19.60 6.44 7.16
CA LYS A 187 -19.80 5.03 6.80
C LYS A 187 -21.07 4.84 5.98
N ARG A 188 -22.18 5.48 6.35
CA ARG A 188 -23.45 5.43 5.61
C ARG A 188 -23.31 6.03 4.21
N LEU A 189 -22.55 7.11 4.06
CA LEU A 189 -22.21 7.68 2.77
C LEU A 189 -21.48 6.65 1.88
N ASN A 190 -20.44 6.01 2.41
CA ASN A 190 -19.69 4.96 1.70
C ASN A 190 -20.58 3.77 1.31
N ASP A 191 -21.39 3.29 2.25
CA ASP A 191 -22.26 2.12 2.01
C ASP A 191 -23.35 2.41 0.98
N SER A 192 -23.86 3.67 0.91
CA SER A 192 -24.94 4.07 0.00
C SER A 192 -24.48 4.55 -1.37
N ARG A 193 -23.30 5.21 -1.48
CA ARG A 193 -22.81 5.85 -2.70
C ARG A 193 -21.43 5.34 -3.16
N GLY A 194 -20.86 4.41 -2.43
CA GLY A 194 -19.54 3.82 -2.73
C GLY A 194 -18.37 4.64 -2.20
N HIS A 195 -17.20 3.96 -2.06
CA HIS A 195 -15.98 4.57 -1.52
C HIS A 195 -15.48 5.78 -2.30
N ALA A 196 -15.69 5.82 -3.63
CA ALA A 196 -15.30 6.97 -4.45
C ALA A 196 -16.01 8.26 -4.06
N GLU A 197 -17.27 8.17 -3.58
CA GLU A 197 -18.01 9.34 -3.08
C GLU A 197 -17.52 9.74 -1.69
N GLY A 198 -17.19 8.80 -0.82
CA GLY A 198 -16.52 9.09 0.46
C GLY A 198 -15.17 9.78 0.27
N ASP A 199 -14.37 9.32 -0.70
CA ASP A 199 -13.11 9.96 -1.03
C ASP A 199 -13.32 11.42 -1.49
N ARG A 200 -14.30 11.69 -2.34
CA ARG A 200 -14.68 13.08 -2.75
C ARG A 200 -15.12 13.94 -1.56
N ALA A 201 -15.86 13.37 -0.61
CA ALA A 201 -16.27 14.08 0.60
C ALA A 201 -15.06 14.49 1.43
N LEU A 202 -14.09 13.57 1.64
CA LEU A 202 -12.84 13.83 2.35
C LEU A 202 -11.95 14.85 1.63
N GLU A 203 -11.78 14.73 0.30
CA GLU A 203 -11.05 15.69 -0.51
C GLU A 203 -11.66 17.11 -0.39
N THR A 204 -12.99 17.18 -0.48
CA THR A 204 -13.70 18.45 -0.37
C THR A 204 -13.52 19.05 1.02
N PHE A 205 -13.70 18.26 2.08
CA PHE A 205 -13.51 18.74 3.45
C PHE A 205 -12.06 19.18 3.70
N GLY A 206 -11.07 18.39 3.28
CA GLY A 206 -9.65 18.74 3.41
C GLY A 206 -9.28 20.04 2.70
N ARG A 207 -9.78 20.23 1.48
CA ARG A 207 -9.58 21.45 0.69
C ARG A 207 -10.21 22.68 1.35
N LEU A 208 -11.46 22.57 1.80
CA LEU A 208 -12.16 23.66 2.50
C LEU A 208 -11.46 24.02 3.80
N LEU A 209 -11.11 23.00 4.61
CA LEU A 209 -10.39 23.19 5.87
C LEU A 209 -9.06 23.90 5.63
N SER A 210 -8.27 23.44 4.66
CA SER A 210 -7.00 24.08 4.30
C SER A 210 -7.17 25.56 3.90
N GLY A 211 -8.25 25.88 3.18
CA GLY A 211 -8.56 27.25 2.76
C GLY A 211 -8.95 28.19 3.90
N GLU A 212 -9.44 27.64 5.02
CA GLU A 212 -9.83 28.42 6.21
C GLU A 212 -8.67 28.63 7.20
N LEU A 213 -7.55 27.92 7.02
CA LEU A 213 -6.39 27.97 7.92
C LEU A 213 -5.43 29.10 7.53
N ARG A 214 -4.80 29.70 8.55
CA ARG A 214 -3.73 30.67 8.39
C ARG A 214 -2.39 29.96 8.19
N THR A 215 -1.37 30.67 7.76
CA THR A 215 -0.01 30.14 7.53
C THR A 215 0.60 29.43 8.77
N ARG A 216 0.22 29.85 9.98
CA ARG A 216 0.71 29.27 11.23
C ARG A 216 -0.11 28.09 11.72
N ASP A 217 -1.35 27.95 11.26
CA ASP A 217 -2.24 26.86 11.64
C ASP A 217 -1.82 25.56 10.95
N ARG A 218 -2.17 24.45 11.54
CA ARG A 218 -1.85 23.12 10.98
C ARG A 218 -3.10 22.25 11.05
N ALA A 219 -3.25 21.42 10.03
CA ALA A 219 -4.29 20.40 10.00
C ALA A 219 -3.72 19.07 9.54
N ALA A 220 -4.29 18.01 10.05
CA ALA A 220 -3.95 16.64 9.68
C ALA A 220 -5.18 15.77 9.56
N ARG A 221 -5.08 14.72 8.76
CA ARG A 221 -5.97 13.58 8.80
C ARG A 221 -5.37 12.51 9.71
N SER A 222 -6.00 12.27 10.86
CA SER A 222 -5.52 11.34 11.90
C SER A 222 -5.92 9.89 11.61
N GLY A 223 -7.05 9.67 10.95
CA GLY A 223 -7.62 8.36 10.62
C GLY A 223 -8.69 8.48 9.54
N GLY A 224 -9.46 7.44 9.28
CA GLY A 224 -10.48 7.33 8.25
C GLY A 224 -11.22 8.63 7.90
N GLU A 225 -12.17 9.04 8.72
CA GLU A 225 -12.95 10.28 8.60
C GLU A 225 -12.58 11.34 9.64
N GLU A 226 -11.52 11.11 10.41
CA GLU A 226 -11.10 11.99 11.51
C GLU A 226 -10.01 12.96 11.06
N LEU A 227 -10.17 14.23 11.42
CA LEU A 227 -9.20 15.28 11.17
C LEU A 227 -8.88 16.04 12.45
N LEU A 228 -7.67 16.55 12.56
CA LEU A 228 -7.22 17.33 13.70
C LEU A 228 -6.64 18.66 13.21
N VAL A 229 -6.93 19.73 13.92
CA VAL A 229 -6.42 21.08 13.66
C VAL A 229 -5.75 21.63 14.89
N LEU A 230 -4.60 22.27 14.71
CA LEU A 230 -3.91 23.08 15.69
C LEU A 230 -3.92 24.54 15.23
N LEU A 231 -4.62 25.41 15.97
CA LEU A 231 -4.63 26.84 15.73
C LEU A 231 -3.65 27.55 16.66
N ARG A 232 -2.82 28.38 16.08
CA ARG A 232 -1.88 29.26 16.78
C ARG A 232 -2.58 30.57 17.15
N CYS A 233 -3.40 30.54 18.20
CA CYS A 233 -4.09 31.75 18.66
C CYS A 233 -4.08 31.80 20.20
N SER A 234 -4.21 33.00 20.76
CA SER A 234 -4.05 33.29 22.18
C SER A 234 -5.22 32.77 23.02
N SER A 235 -5.13 31.54 23.51
CA SER A 235 -5.90 30.93 24.62
C SER A 235 -7.44 31.07 24.61
N GLU A 236 -8.06 31.54 23.52
CA GLU A 236 -9.51 31.70 23.46
C GLU A 236 -10.17 30.68 22.53
N PRO A 237 -11.05 29.79 23.03
CA PRO A 237 -11.79 28.81 22.21
C PRO A 237 -12.60 29.46 21.06
N ARG A 238 -12.81 30.78 21.11
CA ARG A 238 -13.52 31.57 20.07
C ARG A 238 -12.89 31.44 18.69
N CYS A 239 -11.56 31.34 18.60
CA CYS A 239 -10.88 31.12 17.31
C CYS A 239 -11.32 29.79 16.67
N GLY A 240 -11.36 28.72 17.46
CA GLY A 240 -11.84 27.42 17.03
C GLY A 240 -13.31 27.45 16.62
N VAL A 241 -14.16 28.10 17.42
CA VAL A 241 -15.59 28.28 17.10
C VAL A 241 -15.78 29.07 15.81
N ALA A 242 -15.00 30.12 15.59
CA ALA A 242 -15.08 30.91 14.36
C ALA A 242 -14.69 30.07 13.13
N LEU A 243 -13.59 29.29 13.23
CA LEU A 243 -13.18 28.37 12.17
C LEU A 243 -14.31 27.36 11.85
N THR A 244 -14.83 26.67 12.87
CA THR A 244 -15.87 25.65 12.66
C THR A 244 -17.13 26.22 12.03
N ARG A 245 -17.52 27.45 12.37
CA ARG A 245 -18.67 28.13 11.74
C ARG A 245 -18.41 28.47 10.27
N ARG A 246 -17.22 28.97 9.92
CA ARG A 246 -16.88 29.25 8.51
C ARG A 246 -16.85 27.95 7.72
N LEU A 247 -16.15 26.94 8.24
CA LEU A 247 -16.06 25.63 7.58
C LEU A 247 -17.43 25.00 7.35
N ARG A 248 -18.35 25.07 8.32
CA ARG A 248 -19.71 24.54 8.16
C ARG A 248 -20.46 25.23 7.00
N ARG A 249 -20.36 26.56 6.89
CA ARG A 249 -21.01 27.31 5.78
C ARG A 249 -20.38 26.92 4.43
N SER A 250 -19.07 26.85 4.37
CA SER A 250 -18.35 26.45 3.16
C SER A 250 -18.70 25.01 2.75
N LEU A 251 -18.83 24.11 3.73
CA LEU A 251 -19.19 22.71 3.49
C LEU A 251 -20.65 22.58 3.01
N GLU A 252 -21.58 23.28 3.62
CA GLU A 252 -22.99 23.27 3.22
C GLU A 252 -23.18 23.73 1.76
N THR A 253 -22.34 24.67 1.30
CA THR A 253 -22.35 25.15 -0.08
C THR A 253 -21.68 24.17 -1.04
N ALA A 254 -20.53 23.59 -0.66
CA ALA A 254 -19.72 22.77 -1.55
C ALA A 254 -20.17 21.30 -1.60
N TYR A 255 -20.75 20.80 -0.53
CA TYR A 255 -21.21 19.43 -0.40
C TYR A 255 -22.49 19.36 0.47
N PRO A 256 -23.67 19.71 -0.10
CA PRO A 256 -24.92 19.72 0.64
C PRO A 256 -25.26 18.38 1.29
N GLY A 257 -25.64 18.42 2.56
CA GLY A 257 -26.02 17.23 3.33
C GLY A 257 -24.85 16.48 4.00
N LEU A 258 -23.61 16.90 3.78
CA LEU A 258 -22.46 16.43 4.57
C LEU A 258 -22.30 17.35 5.79
N THR A 259 -22.27 16.75 6.98
CA THR A 259 -22.05 17.47 8.24
C THR A 259 -20.83 16.92 8.97
N PHE A 260 -20.42 17.60 10.02
CA PHE A 260 -19.36 17.13 10.90
C PHE A 260 -19.68 17.41 12.36
N SER A 261 -19.16 16.58 13.23
CA SER A 261 -19.08 16.81 14.66
C SER A 261 -17.67 17.23 15.04
N ALA A 262 -17.54 18.20 15.95
CA ALA A 262 -16.23 18.68 16.36
C ALA A 262 -16.14 18.94 17.87
N GLY A 263 -14.95 18.70 18.43
CA GLY A 263 -14.57 19.04 19.79
C GLY A 263 -13.40 20.01 19.81
N ILE A 264 -13.47 21.01 20.66
CA ILE A 264 -12.47 22.08 20.80
C ILE A 264 -11.88 22.05 22.23
N ALA A 265 -10.57 22.04 22.36
CA ALA A 265 -9.85 22.20 23.62
C ALA A 265 -8.72 23.22 23.49
N VAL A 266 -8.36 23.85 24.59
CA VAL A 266 -7.17 24.72 24.70
C VAL A 266 -6.03 23.88 25.25
N VAL A 267 -4.84 24.03 24.72
CA VAL A 267 -3.64 23.39 25.27
C VAL A 267 -3.28 24.07 26.58
N ASP A 268 -3.47 23.37 27.71
CA ASP A 268 -3.06 23.85 29.02
C ASP A 268 -1.52 23.79 29.12
N PRO A 269 -0.83 24.89 29.45
CA PRO A 269 0.64 24.90 29.59
C PRO A 269 1.18 23.95 30.66
N ASP A 270 0.35 23.58 31.65
CA ASP A 270 0.71 22.68 32.75
C ASP A 270 0.42 21.20 32.44
N LEU A 271 -0.27 20.91 31.35
CA LEU A 271 -0.66 19.57 30.94
C LEU A 271 0.05 19.14 29.64
N SER A 272 -0.01 17.86 29.32
CA SER A 272 0.52 17.38 28.05
C SER A 272 -0.42 17.75 26.88
N VAL A 273 0.16 17.92 25.70
CA VAL A 273 -0.63 18.14 24.46
C VAL A 273 -1.59 16.96 24.21
N ASP A 274 -1.18 15.75 24.58
CA ASP A 274 -2.04 14.56 24.48
C ASP A 274 -3.30 14.67 25.34
N SER A 275 -3.22 15.34 26.50
CA SER A 275 -4.40 15.62 27.35
C SER A 275 -5.39 16.50 26.61
N ALA A 276 -4.93 17.56 25.94
CA ALA A 276 -5.79 18.45 25.16
C ALA A 276 -6.39 17.72 23.93
N VAL A 277 -5.64 16.83 23.27
CA VAL A 277 -6.18 15.97 22.19
C VAL A 277 -7.29 15.08 22.72
N GLN A 278 -7.08 14.40 23.87
CA GLN A 278 -8.11 13.57 24.49
C GLN A 278 -9.33 14.38 24.95
N ALA A 279 -9.12 15.60 25.44
CA ALA A 279 -10.21 16.49 25.84
C ALA A 279 -11.04 16.92 24.64
N ALA A 280 -10.41 17.31 23.53
CA ALA A 280 -11.09 17.62 22.27
C ALA A 280 -11.83 16.39 21.70
N ASP A 281 -11.23 15.20 21.78
CA ASP A 281 -11.87 13.95 21.35
C ASP A 281 -13.14 13.65 22.17
N ARG A 282 -13.08 13.78 23.50
CA ARG A 282 -14.28 13.64 24.36
C ARG A 282 -15.37 14.63 23.98
N ALA A 283 -15.01 15.88 23.68
CA ALA A 283 -15.97 16.91 23.25
C ALA A 283 -16.58 16.58 21.87
N MET A 284 -15.79 16.07 20.93
CA MET A 284 -16.28 15.59 19.63
C MET A 284 -17.24 14.42 19.79
N TYR A 285 -16.91 13.45 20.66
CA TYR A 285 -17.80 12.34 20.95
C TYR A 285 -19.14 12.81 21.59
N ALA A 286 -19.10 13.81 22.48
CA ALA A 286 -20.32 14.43 23.02
C ALA A 286 -21.16 15.09 21.93
N ALA A 287 -20.52 15.72 20.92
CA ALA A 287 -21.22 16.28 19.76
C ALA A 287 -21.93 15.19 18.96
N LYS A 288 -21.28 14.05 18.71
CA LYS A 288 -21.89 12.89 18.04
C LYS A 288 -23.07 12.32 18.83
N ALA A 289 -22.90 12.14 20.14
CA ALA A 289 -23.95 11.63 21.03
C ALA A 289 -25.14 12.61 21.15
N GLY A 290 -24.88 13.90 21.07
CA GLY A 290 -25.88 14.98 21.13
C GLY A 290 -26.72 15.17 19.87
N GLY A 291 -26.54 14.31 18.84
CA GLY A 291 -27.34 14.34 17.61
C GLY A 291 -26.56 14.76 16.37
N ARG A 292 -25.23 14.79 16.41
CA ARG A 292 -24.33 15.17 15.31
C ARG A 292 -24.49 16.63 14.86
N ASP A 293 -23.79 17.04 13.81
CA ASP A 293 -23.78 18.43 13.29
C ASP A 293 -23.65 19.47 14.40
N GLN A 294 -22.70 19.25 15.31
CA GLN A 294 -22.50 20.05 16.51
C GLN A 294 -21.02 20.27 16.79
N VAL A 295 -20.75 21.33 17.53
CA VAL A 295 -19.42 21.64 18.04
C VAL A 295 -19.53 21.80 19.56
N TRP A 296 -18.65 21.12 20.27
CA TRP A 296 -18.54 21.21 21.72
C TRP A 296 -17.17 21.75 22.11
N VAL A 297 -17.11 22.52 23.18
CA VAL A 297 -15.90 23.12 23.72
C VAL A 297 -15.65 22.56 25.12
N VAL A 298 -14.42 22.30 25.42
CA VAL A 298 -13.96 22.00 26.79
C VAL A 298 -13.82 23.32 27.54
N ASP A 299 -14.67 23.57 28.54
CA ASP A 299 -14.61 24.78 29.34
C ASP A 299 -13.58 24.68 30.47
N ASP A 300 -13.48 23.52 31.12
CA ASP A 300 -12.44 23.19 32.08
C ASP A 300 -11.93 21.77 31.85
N GLU A 301 -10.67 21.65 31.42
CA GLU A 301 -10.07 20.36 31.12
C GLU A 301 -9.88 19.52 32.41
N ARG A 302 -9.59 20.16 33.54
CA ARG A 302 -9.38 19.51 34.83
C ARG A 302 -10.70 19.05 35.46
N ALA A 303 -11.77 19.81 35.27
CA ALA A 303 -13.12 19.44 35.71
C ALA A 303 -13.85 18.53 34.70
N GLY A 304 -13.36 18.42 33.47
CA GLY A 304 -14.03 17.67 32.41
C GLY A 304 -15.33 18.30 31.94
N GLU A 305 -15.51 19.59 32.18
CA GLU A 305 -16.73 20.32 31.79
C GLU A 305 -16.77 20.57 30.29
N LEU A 306 -17.89 20.18 29.66
CA LEU A 306 -18.12 20.32 28.21
C LEU A 306 -19.33 21.24 27.98
N ARG A 307 -19.22 22.11 26.97
CA ARG A 307 -20.31 23.01 26.59
C ARG A 307 -20.55 22.99 25.08
N ARG A 308 -21.83 22.94 24.70
CA ARG A 308 -22.26 23.02 23.31
C ARG A 308 -22.09 24.44 22.75
N VAL A 309 -21.55 24.58 21.54
CA VAL A 309 -21.28 25.89 20.90
C VAL A 309 -22.53 26.69 20.65
N ALA A 310 -23.73 26.07 20.49
CA ALA A 310 -24.99 26.79 20.33
C ALA A 310 -25.28 27.77 21.49
N ASP A 311 -24.79 27.47 22.70
CA ASP A 311 -24.92 28.26 23.90
C ASP A 311 -23.81 29.30 24.05
N PHE A 312 -22.86 29.30 23.11
CA PHE A 312 -21.72 30.19 23.10
C PHE A 312 -22.05 31.49 22.37
N ARG A 313 -22.54 32.48 23.10
CA ARG A 313 -22.77 33.84 22.57
C ARG A 313 -21.42 34.54 22.42
N LEU A 314 -20.99 34.82 21.19
CA LEU A 314 -19.94 35.81 20.98
C LEU A 314 -20.45 37.16 21.52
N PRO A 315 -19.67 37.92 22.31
CA PRO A 315 -20.03 39.28 22.66
C PRO A 315 -20.26 40.07 21.36
N ASP A 316 -21.37 40.79 21.29
CA ASP A 316 -21.67 41.69 20.17
C ASP A 316 -20.50 42.69 20.06
N GLY A 317 -19.81 42.72 18.93
CA GLY A 317 -18.84 43.77 18.64
C GLY A 317 -17.41 43.35 18.35
N VAL A 318 -17.07 42.05 18.19
CA VAL A 318 -15.75 41.67 17.66
C VAL A 318 -15.86 41.61 16.13
N PRO A 319 -15.17 42.51 15.38
CA PRO A 319 -15.13 42.43 13.93
C PRO A 319 -14.47 41.11 13.53
N ALA A 320 -15.00 40.44 12.51
CA ALA A 320 -14.38 39.30 11.88
C ALA A 320 -12.97 39.71 11.42
N PRO A 321 -11.94 38.87 11.71
CA PRO A 321 -10.58 39.15 11.29
C PRO A 321 -10.43 39.11 9.78
#